data_adf348732e6eecb1e31e5749f55fe8f5
#
_entry.id   adf348732e6eecb1e31e5749f55fe8f5
#
_cell.length_a   1.000
_cell.length_b   1.000
_cell.length_c   1.000
_cell.angle_alpha   90.00
_cell.angle_beta   90.00
_cell.angle_gamma   90.00
#
_symmetry.space_group_name_H-M   'P 1'
#
loop_
_entity.id
_entity.type
_entity.pdbx_description
1 polymer ?
#
loop_
_entity_poly.entity_id
_entity_poly.type
_entity_poly.pdbx_seq_one_letter_code
_entity_poly.pdbx_strand_id
1 'polypeptide(L)'
;MPPDALDFGSRSQLTELMDEPCSREVMRGCLRDIAKLNRWFLGYRPLLSWLDSLSVARRKEPLRILDVGCGYGDGLRRIKKWADARGIVVELTGLDLNRDAISIAAEAGPSSNIEWVSENVFLYTLNAPVDVIVSSLLAHHLSDAEIVCFLQWMEQNAQVGWFINDLSRNAVPYHLLKVFTRVAGLHPFVQHDGPVSIARAFVKEDWERMCAAAGLNLNEISIEGFTPARLCVGRRKPR
;
A
#
# COMPACT_ATOMS: atom_id res chain seq x y z
N MET A 1 17.58 16.44 -28.90
CA MET A 1 17.48 15.45 -27.82
C MET A 1 16.16 14.73 -28.02
N PRO A 2 16.07 13.40 -27.95
CA PRO A 2 14.76 12.76 -27.97
C PRO A 2 14.00 13.20 -26.73
N PRO A 3 12.67 13.47 -26.82
CA PRO A 3 11.88 13.84 -25.66
C PRO A 3 11.83 12.64 -24.71
N ASP A 4 12.17 12.91 -23.45
CA ASP A 4 11.83 12.16 -22.27
C ASP A 4 12.40 10.72 -22.14
N ALA A 5 13.73 10.62 -22.03
CA ALA A 5 14.29 9.51 -21.29
C ALA A 5 13.91 9.72 -19.80
N LEU A 6 12.96 8.92 -19.27
CA LEU A 6 12.61 8.92 -17.86
C LEU A 6 13.88 8.76 -17.04
N ASP A 7 14.15 9.76 -16.19
CA ASP A 7 15.23 9.71 -15.22
C ASP A 7 14.78 8.88 -14.01
N PHE A 8 15.39 7.72 -13.81
CA PHE A 8 15.16 6.89 -12.62
C PHE A 8 16.00 7.31 -11.41
N GLY A 9 16.79 8.38 -11.52
CA GLY A 9 17.56 8.98 -10.42
C GLY A 9 16.67 9.73 -9.43
N SER A 10 15.55 10.27 -9.90
CA SER A 10 14.57 11.00 -9.08
C SER A 10 13.15 10.47 -9.24
N ARG A 11 12.26 10.75 -8.27
CA ARG A 11 10.85 10.40 -8.36
C ARG A 11 10.17 11.20 -9.48
N SER A 12 9.49 10.51 -10.38
CA SER A 12 8.75 11.15 -11.46
C SER A 12 7.57 11.97 -10.92
N GLN A 13 7.24 13.07 -11.61
CA GLN A 13 6.06 13.90 -11.34
C GLN A 13 4.93 13.61 -12.35
N LEU A 14 5.03 12.54 -13.13
CA LEU A 14 3.97 12.15 -14.06
C LEU A 14 2.68 11.84 -13.29
N THR A 15 1.55 12.28 -13.83
CA THR A 15 0.22 12.04 -13.26
C THR A 15 -0.30 10.68 -13.67
N GLU A 16 -0.91 9.96 -12.75
CA GLU A 16 -1.67 8.75 -13.05
C GLU A 16 -3.10 9.10 -13.46
N LEU A 17 -3.66 8.36 -14.39
CA LEU A 17 -5.03 8.59 -14.86
C LEU A 17 -6.06 8.34 -13.75
N MET A 18 -5.72 7.46 -12.80
CA MET A 18 -6.57 7.19 -11.63
C MET A 18 -6.54 8.30 -10.57
N ASP A 19 -5.58 9.24 -10.64
CA ASP A 19 -5.56 10.44 -9.79
C ASP A 19 -6.63 11.44 -10.23
N GLU A 20 -7.12 11.34 -11.49
CA GLU A 20 -8.15 12.19 -12.05
C GLU A 20 -9.57 11.61 -11.85
N PRO A 21 -10.61 12.45 -11.80
CA PRO A 21 -11.98 11.96 -11.72
C PRO A 21 -12.34 11.03 -12.88
N CYS A 22 -12.81 9.83 -12.56
CA CYS A 22 -13.26 8.85 -13.54
C CYS A 22 -14.60 8.22 -13.12
N SER A 23 -15.27 7.53 -14.08
CA SER A 23 -16.50 6.85 -13.74
C SER A 23 -16.24 5.67 -12.77
N ARG A 24 -17.26 5.33 -11.97
CA ARG A 24 -17.21 4.20 -11.04
C ARG A 24 -16.89 2.85 -11.74
N GLU A 25 -17.35 2.69 -12.99
CA GLU A 25 -17.06 1.49 -13.78
C GLU A 25 -15.58 1.41 -14.17
N VAL A 26 -14.99 2.51 -14.60
CA VAL A 26 -13.56 2.64 -14.88
C VAL A 26 -12.77 2.35 -13.61
N MET A 27 -13.09 2.99 -12.49
CA MET A 27 -12.46 2.76 -11.20
C MET A 27 -12.51 1.28 -10.80
N ARG A 28 -13.68 0.64 -10.90
CA ARG A 28 -13.84 -0.79 -10.62
C ARG A 28 -12.97 -1.68 -11.50
N GLY A 29 -12.90 -1.37 -12.80
CA GLY A 29 -12.05 -2.08 -13.75
C GLY A 29 -10.57 -2.00 -13.38
N CYS A 30 -10.10 -0.78 -13.08
CA CYS A 30 -8.73 -0.51 -12.67
C CYS A 30 -8.37 -1.23 -11.37
N LEU A 31 -9.14 -1.02 -10.30
CA LEU A 31 -8.89 -1.62 -8.99
C LEU A 31 -8.88 -3.15 -9.06
N ARG A 32 -9.80 -3.75 -9.83
CA ARG A 32 -9.82 -5.20 -10.06
C ARG A 32 -8.57 -5.69 -10.76
N ASP A 33 -8.06 -4.95 -11.74
CA ASP A 33 -6.88 -5.36 -12.50
C ASP A 33 -5.60 -5.14 -11.69
N ILE A 34 -5.52 -4.10 -10.85
CA ILE A 34 -4.45 -3.93 -9.85
C ILE A 34 -4.44 -5.10 -8.86
N ALA A 35 -5.61 -5.53 -8.37
CA ALA A 35 -5.72 -6.70 -7.50
C ALA A 35 -5.27 -8.01 -8.18
N LYS A 36 -5.50 -8.15 -9.50
CA LYS A 36 -4.95 -9.27 -10.30
C LYS A 36 -3.43 -9.21 -10.37
N LEU A 37 -2.84 -8.04 -10.66
CA LEU A 37 -1.39 -7.84 -10.67
C LEU A 37 -0.78 -8.19 -9.31
N ASN A 38 -1.36 -7.70 -8.21
CA ASN A 38 -0.92 -8.03 -6.86
C ASN A 38 -0.96 -9.55 -6.59
N ARG A 39 -1.97 -10.25 -7.13
CA ARG A 39 -2.06 -11.71 -6.99
C ARG A 39 -1.01 -12.42 -7.84
N TRP A 40 -0.82 -12.04 -9.10
CA TRP A 40 0.11 -12.70 -10.02
C TRP A 40 1.56 -12.50 -9.61
N PHE A 41 1.89 -11.32 -9.12
CA PHE A 41 3.25 -10.97 -8.69
C PHE A 41 3.48 -11.11 -7.18
N LEU A 42 2.59 -11.82 -6.46
CA LEU A 42 2.73 -12.08 -5.03
C LEU A 42 2.90 -10.79 -4.19
N GLY A 43 2.25 -9.70 -4.62
CA GLY A 43 2.43 -8.36 -4.07
C GLY A 43 2.15 -8.21 -2.58
N TYR A 44 1.38 -9.13 -1.97
CA TYR A 44 1.10 -9.13 -0.52
C TYR A 44 2.03 -10.04 0.29
N ARG A 45 2.93 -10.80 -0.36
CA ARG A 45 3.86 -11.67 0.36
C ARG A 45 4.73 -10.93 1.37
N PRO A 46 5.30 -9.75 1.05
CA PRO A 46 6.08 -8.98 2.02
C PRO A 46 5.28 -8.62 3.27
N LEU A 47 4.06 -8.09 3.09
CA LEU A 47 3.15 -7.72 4.17
C LEU A 47 2.82 -8.93 5.07
N LEU A 48 2.42 -10.05 4.48
CA LEU A 48 2.06 -11.24 5.25
C LEU A 48 3.26 -11.83 5.99
N SER A 49 4.45 -11.83 5.37
CA SER A 49 5.70 -12.24 6.03
C SER A 49 6.06 -11.31 7.20
N TRP A 50 5.84 -10.00 7.04
CA TRP A 50 6.07 -9.04 8.12
C TRP A 50 5.07 -9.26 9.27
N LEU A 51 3.79 -9.50 8.98
CA LEU A 51 2.78 -9.85 9.99
C LEU A 51 3.16 -11.13 10.75
N ASP A 52 3.73 -12.14 10.08
CA ASP A 52 4.24 -13.34 10.71
C ASP A 52 5.39 -13.07 11.70
N SER A 53 6.16 -12.02 11.45
CA SER A 53 7.26 -11.62 12.35
C SER A 53 6.77 -10.90 13.61
N LEU A 54 5.50 -10.50 13.67
CA LEU A 54 4.91 -9.91 14.86
C LEU A 54 4.55 -11.01 15.87
N SER A 55 4.95 -10.87 17.12
CA SER A 55 4.63 -11.85 18.17
C SER A 55 3.17 -11.75 18.63
N VAL A 56 2.22 -11.90 17.69
CA VAL A 56 0.77 -11.67 17.94
C VAL A 56 -0.04 -12.97 18.15
N ALA A 57 0.54 -14.14 17.91
CA ALA A 57 -0.17 -15.43 17.89
C ALA A 57 -0.81 -15.87 19.22
N ARG A 58 -0.51 -15.23 20.35
CA ARG A 58 -1.03 -15.56 21.68
C ARG A 58 -1.85 -14.43 22.33
N ARG A 59 -2.37 -13.51 21.51
CA ARG A 59 -3.21 -12.41 22.03
C ARG A 59 -4.57 -12.95 22.45
N LYS A 60 -5.09 -12.45 23.57
CA LYS A 60 -6.48 -12.69 24.01
C LYS A 60 -7.44 -11.74 23.30
N GLU A 61 -6.99 -10.52 23.04
CA GLU A 61 -7.78 -9.47 22.36
C GLU A 61 -7.62 -9.56 20.84
N PRO A 62 -8.63 -9.19 20.06
CA PRO A 62 -8.52 -9.09 18.61
C PRO A 62 -7.35 -8.20 18.18
N LEU A 63 -6.66 -8.59 17.13
CA LEU A 63 -5.63 -7.75 16.49
C LEU A 63 -6.33 -6.73 15.57
N ARG A 64 -6.22 -5.45 15.91
CA ARG A 64 -6.82 -4.34 15.17
C ARG A 64 -5.86 -3.87 14.08
N ILE A 65 -6.28 -4.01 12.82
CA ILE A 65 -5.47 -3.65 11.65
C ILE A 65 -6.21 -2.62 10.81
N LEU A 66 -5.55 -1.50 10.54
CA LEU A 66 -6.00 -0.46 9.63
C LEU A 66 -5.18 -0.49 8.34
N ASP A 67 -5.85 -0.59 7.19
CA ASP A 67 -5.23 -0.49 5.86
C ASP A 67 -5.56 0.87 5.25
N VAL A 68 -4.54 1.71 5.08
CA VAL A 68 -4.67 3.07 4.54
C VAL A 68 -4.39 3.06 3.04
N GLY A 69 -5.32 3.61 2.26
CA GLY A 69 -5.35 3.48 0.81
C GLY A 69 -5.74 2.07 0.39
N CYS A 70 -6.80 1.53 1.01
CA CYS A 70 -7.18 0.14 0.87
C CYS A 70 -7.70 -0.24 -0.53
N GLY A 71 -8.06 0.73 -1.37
CA GLY A 71 -8.48 0.55 -2.76
C GLY A 71 -9.56 -0.51 -2.94
N TYR A 72 -9.23 -1.62 -3.62
CA TYR A 72 -10.13 -2.76 -3.84
C TYR A 72 -10.40 -3.59 -2.59
N GLY A 73 -9.67 -3.36 -1.50
CA GLY A 73 -9.77 -4.12 -0.23
C GLY A 73 -9.24 -5.54 -0.30
N ASP A 74 -8.54 -5.92 -1.35
CA ASP A 74 -7.99 -7.28 -1.51
C ASP A 74 -6.84 -7.54 -0.54
N GLY A 75 -6.10 -6.51 -0.10
CA GLY A 75 -5.12 -6.57 0.98
C GLY A 75 -5.75 -7.05 2.28
N LEU A 76 -6.82 -6.41 2.73
CA LEU A 76 -7.56 -6.78 3.95
C LEU A 76 -8.14 -8.19 3.87
N ARG A 77 -8.69 -8.57 2.72
CA ARG A 77 -9.17 -9.95 2.52
C ARG A 77 -8.04 -10.99 2.55
N ARG A 78 -6.82 -10.62 2.16
CA ARG A 78 -5.62 -11.47 2.31
C ARG A 78 -5.19 -11.56 3.77
N ILE A 79 -5.20 -10.45 4.50
CA ILE A 79 -4.92 -10.40 5.94
C ILE A 79 -5.93 -11.26 6.69
N LYS A 80 -7.23 -11.15 6.38
CA LYS A 80 -8.26 -12.01 6.99
C LYS A 80 -7.97 -13.49 6.81
N LYS A 81 -7.66 -13.93 5.59
CA LYS A 81 -7.29 -15.33 5.32
C LYS A 81 -6.02 -15.77 6.05
N TRP A 82 -5.05 -14.88 6.15
CA TRP A 82 -3.81 -15.09 6.90
C TRP A 82 -4.11 -15.31 8.40
N ALA A 83 -4.97 -14.47 8.97
CA ALA A 83 -5.38 -14.55 10.38
C ALA A 83 -6.18 -15.83 10.66
N ASP A 84 -7.16 -16.17 9.82
CA ASP A 84 -7.98 -17.38 9.95
C ASP A 84 -7.12 -18.64 9.94
N ALA A 85 -6.14 -18.72 9.03
CA ALA A 85 -5.22 -19.86 8.95
C ALA A 85 -4.35 -20.03 10.20
N ARG A 86 -4.26 -19.01 11.07
CA ARG A 86 -3.46 -18.99 12.30
C ARG A 86 -4.31 -18.96 13.57
N GLY A 87 -5.63 -18.96 13.44
CA GLY A 87 -6.56 -18.83 14.57
C GLY A 87 -6.46 -17.46 15.28
N ILE A 88 -6.02 -16.42 14.57
CA ILE A 88 -5.92 -15.07 15.10
C ILE A 88 -7.24 -14.35 14.84
N VAL A 89 -7.85 -13.81 15.91
CA VAL A 89 -9.03 -12.94 15.78
C VAL A 89 -8.56 -11.55 15.34
N VAL A 90 -9.17 -11.01 14.30
CA VAL A 90 -8.83 -9.69 13.75
C VAL A 90 -10.06 -8.81 13.64
N GLU A 91 -9.88 -7.51 13.90
CA GLU A 91 -10.77 -6.43 13.54
C GLU A 91 -10.08 -5.63 12.44
N LEU A 92 -10.71 -5.51 11.28
CA LEU A 92 -10.11 -4.94 10.09
C LEU A 92 -10.86 -3.68 9.66
N THR A 93 -10.11 -2.59 9.42
CA THR A 93 -10.65 -1.34 8.89
C THR A 93 -9.91 -0.99 7.60
N GLY A 94 -10.65 -0.72 6.53
CA GLY A 94 -10.13 -0.17 5.28
C GLY A 94 -10.46 1.30 5.18
N LEU A 95 -9.44 2.13 5.04
CA LEU A 95 -9.56 3.58 4.87
C LEU A 95 -9.10 3.95 3.46
N ASP A 96 -9.91 4.71 2.75
CA ASP A 96 -9.55 5.27 1.44
C ASP A 96 -10.20 6.64 1.27
N LEU A 97 -9.51 7.56 0.62
CA LEU A 97 -10.06 8.89 0.31
C LEU A 97 -11.23 8.80 -0.68
N ASN A 98 -11.17 7.84 -1.60
CA ASN A 98 -12.12 7.73 -2.69
C ASN A 98 -13.35 6.90 -2.26
N ARG A 99 -14.52 7.58 -2.22
CA ARG A 99 -15.81 6.95 -1.85
C ARG A 99 -16.22 5.81 -2.78
N ASP A 100 -15.91 5.92 -4.07
CA ASP A 100 -16.22 4.87 -5.03
C ASP A 100 -15.33 3.65 -4.80
N ALA A 101 -14.04 3.84 -4.49
CA ALA A 101 -13.15 2.75 -4.11
C ALA A 101 -13.69 1.99 -2.89
N ILE A 102 -14.09 2.69 -1.84
CA ILE A 102 -14.71 2.09 -0.63
C ILE A 102 -15.99 1.32 -0.97
N SER A 103 -16.89 1.91 -1.75
CA SER A 103 -18.12 1.23 -2.17
C SER A 103 -17.82 -0.03 -3.00
N ILE A 104 -16.85 0.04 -3.90
CA ILE A 104 -16.39 -1.08 -4.72
C ILE A 104 -15.74 -2.16 -3.85
N ALA A 105 -14.93 -1.77 -2.86
CA ALA A 105 -14.31 -2.71 -1.92
C ALA A 105 -15.37 -3.49 -1.12
N ALA A 106 -16.39 -2.81 -0.61
CA ALA A 106 -17.48 -3.44 0.13
C ALA A 106 -18.27 -4.46 -0.73
N GLU A 107 -18.43 -4.21 -2.02
CA GLU A 107 -19.13 -5.09 -2.96
C GLU A 107 -18.26 -6.24 -3.51
N ALA A 108 -16.93 -6.10 -3.48
CA ALA A 108 -16.01 -6.99 -4.20
C ALA A 108 -15.84 -8.39 -3.59
N GLY A 109 -16.45 -8.67 -2.45
CA GLY A 109 -16.41 -10.00 -1.83
C GLY A 109 -16.88 -10.02 -0.38
N PRO A 110 -16.82 -11.19 0.29
CA PRO A 110 -17.24 -11.31 1.68
C PRO A 110 -16.43 -10.34 2.55
N SER A 111 -17.13 -9.40 3.18
CA SER A 111 -16.55 -8.36 4.03
C SER A 111 -17.18 -8.34 5.42
N SER A 112 -17.77 -9.45 5.86
CA SER A 112 -18.55 -9.55 7.09
C SER A 112 -17.85 -9.08 8.37
N ASN A 113 -16.53 -8.82 8.31
CA ASN A 113 -15.75 -8.37 9.47
C ASN A 113 -14.74 -7.27 9.05
N ILE A 114 -15.04 -6.49 8.00
CA ILE A 114 -14.21 -5.38 7.56
C ILE A 114 -15.06 -4.11 7.60
N GLU A 115 -14.62 -3.15 8.38
CA GLU A 115 -15.17 -1.79 8.37
C GLU A 115 -14.58 -1.00 7.19
N TRP A 116 -15.43 -0.31 6.44
CA TRP A 116 -15.02 0.47 5.28
C TRP A 116 -15.29 1.95 5.53
N VAL A 117 -14.23 2.77 5.52
CA VAL A 117 -14.27 4.20 5.84
C VAL A 117 -13.76 5.01 4.67
N SER A 118 -14.55 6.02 4.26
CA SER A 118 -14.10 6.99 3.26
C SER A 118 -13.74 8.30 3.93
N GLU A 119 -12.43 8.53 4.10
CA GLU A 119 -11.91 9.73 4.75
C GLU A 119 -10.44 9.97 4.34
N ASN A 120 -10.01 11.22 4.47
CA ASN A 120 -8.60 11.57 4.35
C ASN A 120 -7.83 11.12 5.60
N VAL A 121 -6.76 10.34 5.42
CA VAL A 121 -5.94 9.83 6.53
C VAL A 121 -5.43 10.93 7.46
N PHE A 122 -5.11 12.11 6.93
CA PHE A 122 -4.62 13.25 7.73
C PHE A 122 -5.71 13.94 8.56
N LEU A 123 -6.99 13.64 8.29
CA LEU A 123 -8.14 14.15 9.04
C LEU A 123 -8.82 13.04 9.86
N TYR A 124 -8.48 11.78 9.58
CA TYR A 124 -9.11 10.63 10.21
C TYR A 124 -8.74 10.51 11.69
N THR A 125 -9.75 10.52 12.53
CA THR A 125 -9.60 10.28 13.97
C THR A 125 -9.93 8.83 14.28
N LEU A 126 -8.99 8.13 14.91
CA LEU A 126 -9.19 6.75 15.32
C LEU A 126 -10.23 6.67 16.45
N ASN A 127 -11.28 5.87 16.24
CA ASN A 127 -12.32 5.62 17.24
C ASN A 127 -11.85 4.68 18.37
N ALA A 128 -10.78 3.93 18.13
CA ALA A 128 -10.19 2.98 19.07
C ALA A 128 -8.69 2.80 18.77
N PRO A 129 -7.88 2.33 19.74
CA PRO A 129 -6.47 2.01 19.49
C PRO A 129 -6.30 1.00 18.35
N VAL A 130 -5.36 1.24 17.46
CA VAL A 130 -5.01 0.36 16.35
C VAL A 130 -3.67 -0.32 16.65
N ASP A 131 -3.61 -1.64 16.53
CA ASP A 131 -2.38 -2.38 16.77
C ASP A 131 -1.41 -2.22 15.61
N VAL A 132 -1.92 -2.40 14.39
CA VAL A 132 -1.10 -2.42 13.18
C VAL A 132 -1.71 -1.49 12.13
N ILE A 133 -0.89 -0.62 11.57
CA ILE A 133 -1.26 0.18 10.41
C ILE A 133 -0.48 -0.34 9.21
N VAL A 134 -1.18 -0.61 8.12
CA VAL A 134 -0.57 -1.04 6.86
C VAL A 134 -1.00 -0.11 5.74
N SER A 135 -0.17 -0.03 4.70
CA SER A 135 -0.51 0.68 3.47
C SER A 135 0.16 -0.02 2.30
N SER A 136 -0.55 -0.18 1.20
CA SER A 136 0.01 -0.81 0.01
C SER A 136 -0.30 0.02 -1.23
N LEU A 137 0.76 0.37 -2.00
CA LEU A 137 0.62 1.12 -3.26
C LEU A 137 -0.07 2.49 -3.09
N LEU A 138 0.17 3.16 -1.98
CA LEU A 138 -0.33 4.50 -1.70
C LEU A 138 0.79 5.55 -1.69
N ALA A 139 1.94 5.22 -1.09
CA ALA A 139 2.96 6.23 -0.78
C ALA A 139 3.52 6.92 -2.02
N HIS A 140 3.57 6.24 -3.18
CA HIS A 140 4.05 6.84 -4.42
C HIS A 140 3.11 7.91 -4.98
N HIS A 141 1.85 8.01 -4.50
CA HIS A 141 0.94 9.11 -4.82
C HIS A 141 1.21 10.36 -3.98
N LEU A 142 1.87 10.24 -2.83
CA LEU A 142 2.15 11.32 -1.90
C LEU A 142 3.43 12.07 -2.26
N SER A 143 3.46 13.36 -1.98
CA SER A 143 4.70 14.15 -1.98
C SER A 143 5.62 13.73 -0.83
N ASP A 144 6.91 14.07 -0.90
CA ASP A 144 7.86 13.76 0.17
C ASP A 144 7.45 14.34 1.53
N ALA A 145 6.86 15.57 1.53
CA ALA A 145 6.35 16.18 2.74
C ALA A 145 5.15 15.43 3.34
N GLU A 146 4.21 15.01 2.49
CA GLU A 146 3.06 14.20 2.93
C GLU A 146 3.50 12.83 3.43
N ILE A 147 4.53 12.20 2.82
CA ILE A 147 5.09 10.94 3.32
C ILE A 147 5.69 11.12 4.71
N VAL A 148 6.41 12.20 4.97
CA VAL A 148 6.94 12.52 6.30
C VAL A 148 5.80 12.64 7.33
N CYS A 149 4.74 13.38 7.01
CA CYS A 149 3.55 13.49 7.86
C CYS A 149 2.87 12.13 8.05
N PHE A 150 2.77 11.32 7.01
CA PHE A 150 2.17 10.00 7.06
C PHE A 150 2.96 9.03 7.95
N LEU A 151 4.29 9.01 7.84
CA LEU A 151 5.17 8.25 8.72
C LEU A 151 5.01 8.65 10.18
N GLN A 152 4.96 9.96 10.47
CA GLN A 152 4.72 10.47 11.82
C GLN A 152 3.35 10.04 12.35
N TRP A 153 2.32 10.13 11.52
CA TRP A 153 0.97 9.71 11.88
C TRP A 153 0.91 8.20 12.17
N MET A 154 1.51 7.37 11.33
CA MET A 154 1.60 5.91 11.55
C MET A 154 2.36 5.60 12.85
N GLU A 155 3.49 6.28 13.08
CA GLU A 155 4.30 6.09 14.29
C GLU A 155 3.53 6.47 15.57
N GLN A 156 2.74 7.52 15.55
CA GLN A 156 1.94 7.95 16.70
C GLN A 156 0.77 7.00 17.00
N ASN A 157 0.15 6.42 15.98
CA ASN A 157 -1.13 5.73 16.10
C ASN A 157 -1.03 4.20 16.14
N ALA A 158 0.00 3.58 15.57
CA ALA A 158 0.19 2.14 15.64
C ALA A 158 0.79 1.71 16.98
N GLN A 159 0.15 0.76 17.67
CA GLN A 159 0.61 0.27 18.99
C GLN A 159 1.72 -0.78 18.86
N VAL A 160 1.62 -1.67 17.88
CA VAL A 160 2.53 -2.80 17.67
C VAL A 160 3.52 -2.52 16.54
N GLY A 161 3.07 -1.83 15.50
CA GLY A 161 3.91 -1.45 14.38
C GLY A 161 3.14 -1.06 13.14
N TRP A 162 3.89 -0.67 12.12
CA TRP A 162 3.32 -0.29 10.83
C TRP A 162 4.18 -0.80 9.68
N PHE A 163 3.55 -0.93 8.50
CA PHE A 163 4.20 -1.46 7.31
C PHE A 163 3.68 -0.80 6.03
N ILE A 164 4.60 -0.28 5.23
CA ILE A 164 4.34 0.25 3.89
C ILE A 164 4.88 -0.75 2.87
N ASN A 165 4.04 -1.19 1.95
CA ASN A 165 4.35 -2.11 0.87
C ASN A 165 4.22 -1.39 -0.47
N ASP A 166 5.27 -0.72 -0.91
CA ASP A 166 5.22 0.07 -2.14
C ASP A 166 6.18 -0.45 -3.21
N LEU A 167 6.28 0.26 -4.33
CA LEU A 167 7.09 -0.10 -5.48
C LEU A 167 8.54 0.35 -5.34
N SER A 168 9.42 -0.35 -6.04
CA SER A 168 10.81 0.04 -6.22
C SER A 168 10.99 0.74 -7.57
N ARG A 169 11.58 1.95 -7.55
CA ARG A 169 11.91 2.73 -8.75
C ARG A 169 13.08 2.08 -9.50
N ASN A 170 12.78 1.46 -10.63
CA ASN A 170 13.79 0.79 -11.44
C ASN A 170 13.33 0.69 -12.91
N ALA A 171 14.24 0.94 -13.86
CA ALA A 171 13.96 0.91 -15.28
C ALA A 171 13.52 -0.47 -15.79
N VAL A 172 14.11 -1.55 -15.26
CA VAL A 172 13.81 -2.91 -15.73
C VAL A 172 12.34 -3.29 -15.44
N PRO A 173 11.84 -3.25 -14.20
CA PRO A 173 10.43 -3.54 -13.94
C PRO A 173 9.48 -2.52 -14.60
N TYR A 174 9.89 -1.26 -14.79
CA TYR A 174 9.12 -0.29 -15.56
C TYR A 174 8.82 -0.78 -16.97
N HIS A 175 9.86 -1.14 -17.72
CA HIS A 175 9.70 -1.60 -19.11
C HIS A 175 8.98 -2.96 -19.20
N LEU A 176 9.28 -3.88 -18.28
CA LEU A 176 8.61 -5.17 -18.22
C LEU A 176 7.12 -5.02 -17.93
N LEU A 177 6.74 -4.19 -16.96
CA LEU A 177 5.33 -3.96 -16.63
C LEU A 177 4.60 -3.26 -17.78
N LYS A 178 5.25 -2.30 -18.45
CA LYS A 178 4.70 -1.61 -19.62
C LYS A 178 4.32 -2.56 -20.75
N VAL A 179 5.13 -3.59 -20.98
CA VAL A 179 4.84 -4.61 -21.98
C VAL A 179 3.79 -5.60 -21.46
N PHE A 180 3.99 -6.09 -20.24
CA PHE A 180 3.14 -7.10 -19.63
C PHE A 180 1.66 -6.66 -19.54
N THR A 181 1.38 -5.44 -19.08
CA THR A 181 0.01 -4.95 -18.91
C THR A 181 -0.75 -4.86 -20.23
N ARG A 182 -0.03 -4.58 -21.33
CA ARG A 182 -0.60 -4.58 -22.68
C ARG A 182 -0.88 -5.99 -23.20
N VAL A 183 0.10 -6.89 -23.07
CA VAL A 183 -0.04 -8.29 -23.51
C VAL A 183 -1.14 -9.01 -22.71
N ALA A 184 -1.24 -8.74 -21.43
CA ALA A 184 -2.28 -9.31 -20.56
C ALA A 184 -3.67 -8.68 -20.77
N GLY A 185 -3.82 -7.67 -21.64
CA GLY A 185 -5.08 -7.01 -21.93
C GLY A 185 -5.75 -6.36 -20.71
N LEU A 186 -4.94 -5.79 -19.80
CA LEU A 186 -5.47 -5.11 -18.63
C LEU A 186 -6.12 -3.79 -19.03
N HIS A 187 -6.88 -3.21 -18.09
CA HIS A 187 -7.57 -1.94 -18.30
C HIS A 187 -6.61 -0.85 -18.82
N PRO A 188 -7.00 0.00 -19.80
CA PRO A 188 -6.11 1.02 -20.38
C PRO A 188 -5.43 1.93 -19.36
N PHE A 189 -6.14 2.32 -18.29
CA PHE A 189 -5.55 3.08 -17.18
C PHE A 189 -4.41 2.30 -16.52
N VAL A 190 -4.60 1.03 -16.23
CA VAL A 190 -3.54 0.19 -15.62
C VAL A 190 -2.33 0.03 -16.54
N GLN A 191 -2.55 0.00 -17.87
CA GLN A 191 -1.47 -0.04 -18.85
C GLN A 191 -0.64 1.26 -18.86
N HIS A 192 -1.27 2.40 -18.58
CA HIS A 192 -0.63 3.71 -18.43
C HIS A 192 -0.01 3.85 -17.03
N ASP A 193 -0.83 3.68 -15.99
CA ASP A 193 -0.47 4.02 -14.61
C ASP A 193 0.55 3.06 -14.00
N GLY A 194 0.48 1.76 -14.32
CA GLY A 194 1.42 0.78 -13.77
C GLY A 194 2.90 1.15 -13.97
N PRO A 195 3.35 1.49 -15.19
CA PRO A 195 4.70 2.03 -15.39
C PRO A 195 4.93 3.37 -14.69
N VAL A 196 3.95 4.29 -14.71
CA VAL A 196 4.05 5.60 -14.05
C VAL A 196 4.25 5.43 -12.55
N SER A 197 3.50 4.54 -11.90
CA SER A 197 3.66 4.19 -10.47
C SER A 197 5.09 3.75 -10.16
N ILE A 198 5.73 2.92 -11.03
CA ILE A 198 7.14 2.53 -10.85
C ILE A 198 8.08 3.73 -10.98
N ALA A 199 7.81 4.66 -11.90
CA ALA A 199 8.64 5.86 -12.06
C ALA A 199 8.47 6.85 -10.88
N ARG A 200 7.29 6.89 -10.25
CA ARG A 200 6.98 7.70 -9.04
C ARG A 200 7.48 7.04 -7.75
N ALA A 201 7.83 5.75 -7.79
CA ALA A 201 8.22 4.96 -6.63
C ALA A 201 9.59 5.34 -6.05
N PHE A 202 10.16 4.52 -5.22
CA PHE A 202 11.24 4.84 -4.32
C PHE A 202 12.50 4.00 -4.57
N VAL A 203 13.64 4.57 -4.20
CA VAL A 203 14.85 3.83 -3.87
C VAL A 203 15.05 3.85 -2.35
N LYS A 204 15.98 3.06 -1.84
CA LYS A 204 16.22 2.93 -0.40
C LYS A 204 16.58 4.27 0.25
N GLU A 205 17.39 5.05 -0.43
CA GLU A 205 17.87 6.35 0.01
C GLU A 205 16.72 7.38 0.18
N ASP A 206 15.67 7.27 -0.64
CA ASP A 206 14.48 8.11 -0.48
C ASP A 206 13.80 7.81 0.86
N TRP A 207 13.62 6.53 1.20
CA TRP A 207 13.00 6.13 2.46
C TRP A 207 13.86 6.49 3.67
N GLU A 208 15.18 6.29 3.60
CA GLU A 208 16.10 6.69 4.67
C GLU A 208 16.00 8.19 4.95
N ARG A 209 15.97 9.02 3.90
CA ARG A 209 15.82 10.46 4.01
C ARG A 209 14.47 10.85 4.65
N MET A 210 13.36 10.27 4.18
CA MET A 210 12.02 10.58 4.68
C MET A 210 11.81 10.07 6.10
N CYS A 211 12.28 8.89 6.46
CA CYS A 211 12.24 8.37 7.81
C CYS A 211 13.05 9.25 8.78
N ALA A 212 14.23 9.71 8.38
CA ALA A 212 15.05 10.65 9.17
C ALA A 212 14.32 11.99 9.36
N ALA A 213 13.72 12.53 8.28
CA ALA A 213 12.94 13.76 8.34
C ALA A 213 11.67 13.64 9.22
N ALA A 214 11.09 12.44 9.29
CA ALA A 214 9.99 12.13 10.21
C ALA A 214 10.44 11.99 11.69
N GLY A 215 11.73 12.06 11.98
CA GLY A 215 12.29 11.89 13.32
C GLY A 215 12.39 10.42 13.78
N LEU A 216 12.32 9.46 12.86
CA LEU A 216 12.38 8.04 13.16
C LEU A 216 13.84 7.56 13.29
N ASN A 217 14.07 6.64 14.24
CA ASN A 217 15.37 5.99 14.40
C ASN A 217 15.56 4.92 13.31
N LEU A 218 16.45 5.18 12.35
CA LEU A 218 16.72 4.29 11.22
C LEU A 218 17.16 2.88 11.64
N ASN A 219 17.78 2.69 12.81
CA ASN A 219 18.15 1.37 13.32
C ASN A 219 16.94 0.50 13.70
N GLU A 220 15.76 1.10 13.82
CA GLU A 220 14.51 0.42 14.19
C GLU A 220 13.55 0.28 13.00
N ILE A 221 13.95 0.77 11.82
CA ILE A 221 13.20 0.72 10.58
C ILE A 221 13.81 -0.34 9.67
N SER A 222 13.00 -1.28 9.19
CA SER A 222 13.41 -2.17 8.09
C SER A 222 13.05 -1.53 6.75
N ILE A 223 14.00 -1.52 5.81
CA ILE A 223 13.78 -1.10 4.42
C ILE A 223 14.29 -2.24 3.55
N GLU A 224 13.37 -3.00 2.94
CA GLU A 224 13.70 -4.25 2.27
C GLU A 224 13.08 -4.31 0.86
N GLY A 225 13.90 -4.73 -0.10
CA GLY A 225 13.46 -5.00 -1.47
C GLY A 225 12.93 -6.41 -1.64
N PHE A 226 11.81 -6.55 -2.39
CA PHE A 226 11.24 -7.84 -2.75
C PHE A 226 10.98 -7.89 -4.26
N THR A 227 11.32 -9.04 -4.87
CA THR A 227 11.05 -9.28 -6.28
C THR A 227 9.53 -9.47 -6.51
N PRO A 228 9.01 -8.98 -7.66
CA PRO A 228 9.75 -8.37 -8.78
C PRO A 228 10.02 -6.87 -8.65
N ALA A 229 9.30 -6.09 -7.88
CA ALA A 229 9.44 -4.63 -7.86
C ALA A 229 8.84 -3.99 -6.58
N ARG A 230 9.04 -4.61 -5.42
CA ARG A 230 8.60 -4.06 -4.15
C ARG A 230 9.77 -3.51 -3.35
N LEU A 231 9.55 -2.37 -2.72
CA LEU A 231 10.41 -1.80 -1.70
C LEU A 231 9.53 -1.48 -0.50
N CYS A 232 9.73 -2.21 0.58
CA CYS A 232 8.88 -2.19 1.75
C CYS A 232 9.60 -1.53 2.92
N VAL A 233 8.84 -0.76 3.69
CA VAL A 233 9.33 -0.10 4.90
C VAL A 233 8.47 -0.51 6.07
N GLY A 234 9.09 -0.92 7.18
CA GLY A 234 8.36 -1.40 8.34
C GLY A 234 9.01 -1.04 9.66
N ARG A 235 8.18 -0.87 10.65
CA ARG A 235 8.54 -0.61 12.04
C ARG A 235 7.84 -1.62 12.94
N ARG A 236 8.60 -2.28 13.79
CA ARG A 236 8.06 -3.08 14.92
C ARG A 236 8.36 -2.34 16.20
N LYS A 237 7.34 -2.02 16.97
CA LYS A 237 7.50 -1.35 18.25
C LYS A 237 7.85 -2.35 19.36
N PRO A 238 8.75 -2.01 20.26
CA PRO A 238 8.98 -2.84 21.44
C PRO A 238 7.69 -2.90 22.28
N ARG A 239 7.45 -4.05 22.90
CA ARG A 239 6.34 -4.23 23.86
C ARG A 239 6.68 -3.64 25.20
#